data_62f18fcd4ae61b4f264e37acf62ca72d
#
_entry.id   62f18fcd4ae61b4f264e37acf62ca72d
#
_cell.length_a   1.000
_cell.length_b   1.000
_cell.length_c   1.000
_cell.angle_alpha   90.00
_cell.angle_beta   90.00
_cell.angle_gamma   90.00
#
_symmetry.space_group_name_H-M   'P 1'
#
loop_
_entity.id
_entity.type
_entity.pdbx_description
1 polymer ?
#
loop_
_entity_poly.entity_id
_entity_poly.type
_entity_poly.pdbx_seq_one_letter_code
_entity_poly.pdbx_strand_id
1 'polypeptide(L)'
;MEEKINVAGILKDKPQGTKLYSPIFGKLRYEDLVPDLGEFTIVTSDNTLAKHSFRSDSRYNRHGEPLMLLPSKEMRDWRKFAWKKGDVLIMDGYRVVFDKWLNDDYTRFNAVHLITSIGGYIDKPLQNRYSPISNFITRNWRKMTDAETKIYMDSLERECGGKLNLDTLEIEKPQPEFKDGDIVHDVHGYNTYIIKEFNNKHIKIYAGLTKQYGAISHKIGISENFHLRFATEEEQQQLFDALANENKAWDAEKKEVVDLKPKFELKPFDKVLVKDNPYGSWEPALFWKKVDVIDLHPYMVIGGESTYFL
;
A
#
# COMPACT_ATOMS: atom_id res chain seq x y z
N MET A 1 17.30 17.35 37.10
CA MET A 1 17.96 16.08 37.49
C MET A 1 18.28 15.34 36.20
N GLU A 2 19.54 15.08 35.93
CA GLU A 2 19.90 14.21 34.79
C GLU A 2 19.38 12.80 35.08
N GLU A 3 18.56 12.29 34.19
CA GLU A 3 18.02 10.94 34.23
C GLU A 3 19.20 9.94 34.15
N LYS A 4 19.37 9.11 35.17
CA LYS A 4 20.46 8.11 35.21
C LYS A 4 20.23 7.11 34.08
N ILE A 5 21.22 7.01 33.20
CA ILE A 5 21.17 6.06 32.09
C ILE A 5 21.35 4.65 32.64
N ASN A 6 20.43 3.74 32.37
CA ASN A 6 20.55 2.32 32.66
C ASN A 6 21.14 1.58 31.45
N VAL A 7 22.45 1.41 31.45
CA VAL A 7 23.21 0.74 30.36
C VAL A 7 22.89 -0.75 30.30
N ALA A 8 22.71 -1.40 31.43
CA ALA A 8 22.29 -2.79 31.48
C ALA A 8 20.91 -3.00 30.78
N GLY A 9 19.95 -2.11 31.05
CA GLY A 9 18.67 -2.12 30.39
C GLY A 9 18.77 -1.90 28.87
N ILE A 10 19.67 -1.04 28.38
CA ILE A 10 19.94 -0.83 26.97
C ILE A 10 20.56 -2.08 26.32
N LEU A 11 21.50 -2.73 26.98
CA LEU A 11 22.20 -3.90 26.47
C LEU A 11 21.38 -5.17 26.50
N LYS A 12 20.37 -5.27 27.36
CA LYS A 12 19.46 -6.41 27.43
C LYS A 12 18.85 -6.78 26.10
N ASP A 13 18.56 -5.78 25.27
CA ASP A 13 17.96 -5.96 23.94
C ASP A 13 18.98 -6.06 22.80
N LYS A 14 20.28 -6.10 23.12
CA LYS A 14 21.35 -6.22 22.13
C LYS A 14 21.86 -7.67 22.05
N PRO A 15 22.24 -8.13 20.85
CA PRO A 15 22.79 -9.46 20.70
C PRO A 15 24.14 -9.60 21.40
N GLN A 16 24.44 -10.81 21.87
CA GLN A 16 25.79 -11.16 22.32
C GLN A 16 26.82 -10.87 21.21
N GLY A 17 28.02 -10.47 21.59
CA GLY A 17 29.05 -10.04 20.65
C GLY A 17 28.91 -8.59 20.19
N THR A 18 27.88 -7.84 20.64
CA THR A 18 27.76 -6.40 20.35
C THR A 18 29.06 -5.69 20.73
N LYS A 19 29.65 -4.97 19.78
CA LYS A 19 30.92 -4.26 19.96
C LYS A 19 30.73 -3.07 20.88
N LEU A 20 31.64 -2.97 21.86
CA LEU A 20 31.68 -1.91 22.85
C LEU A 20 33.13 -1.41 23.00
N TYR A 21 33.33 -0.40 23.82
CA TYR A 21 34.65 0.18 24.06
C TYR A 21 34.83 0.60 25.53
N SER A 22 36.03 0.41 26.02
CA SER A 22 36.46 0.99 27.30
C SER A 22 37.76 1.76 27.12
N PRO A 23 37.87 2.96 27.70
CA PRO A 23 39.15 3.69 27.72
C PRO A 23 40.32 2.91 28.38
N ILE A 24 39.98 1.98 29.29
CA ILE A 24 40.99 1.18 30.01
C ILE A 24 41.30 -0.12 29.26
N PHE A 25 40.27 -0.83 28.79
CA PHE A 25 40.39 -2.18 28.24
C PHE A 25 40.38 -2.24 26.74
N GLY A 26 40.14 -1.10 26.05
CA GLY A 26 40.07 -1.02 24.60
C GLY A 26 38.75 -1.57 24.04
N LYS A 27 38.81 -2.36 22.96
CA LYS A 27 37.65 -2.97 22.30
C LYS A 27 37.10 -4.13 23.14
N LEU A 28 35.83 -4.14 23.34
CA LEU A 28 35.08 -5.11 24.13
C LEU A 28 33.91 -5.69 23.33
N ARG A 29 33.47 -6.87 23.77
CA ARG A 29 32.24 -7.50 23.28
C ARG A 29 31.29 -7.75 24.44
N TYR A 30 30.04 -7.39 24.25
CA TYR A 30 28.99 -7.71 25.20
C TYR A 30 28.75 -9.21 25.25
N GLU A 31 28.67 -9.81 26.43
CA GLU A 31 28.38 -11.22 26.63
C GLU A 31 27.05 -11.45 27.30
N ASP A 32 26.83 -10.88 28.48
CA ASP A 32 25.65 -11.18 29.27
C ASP A 32 25.36 -10.10 30.33
N LEU A 33 24.20 -10.21 30.96
CA LEU A 33 23.81 -9.46 32.16
C LEU A 33 23.74 -10.39 33.37
N VAL A 34 24.21 -9.94 34.50
CA VAL A 34 24.09 -10.65 35.77
C VAL A 34 23.10 -9.89 36.66
N PRO A 35 21.85 -10.35 36.76
CA PRO A 35 20.80 -9.63 37.49
C PRO A 35 20.97 -9.66 39.01
N ASP A 36 21.57 -10.72 39.54
CA ASP A 36 21.59 -11.02 40.99
C ASP A 36 22.45 -10.07 41.86
N LEU A 37 23.29 -9.27 41.23
CA LEU A 37 24.19 -8.34 41.93
C LEU A 37 23.98 -6.86 41.54
N GLY A 38 22.77 -6.48 41.17
CA GLY A 38 22.44 -5.11 40.81
C GLY A 38 22.73 -4.78 39.36
N GLU A 39 22.43 -5.70 38.45
CA GLU A 39 22.55 -5.55 36.99
C GLU A 39 23.98 -5.18 36.54
N PHE A 40 24.87 -6.14 36.56
CA PHE A 40 26.18 -5.99 35.95
C PHE A 40 26.18 -6.44 34.50
N THR A 41 26.85 -5.66 33.65
CA THR A 41 27.15 -6.02 32.27
C THR A 41 28.48 -6.77 32.21
N ILE A 42 28.48 -7.97 31.68
CA ILE A 42 29.67 -8.77 31.41
C ILE A 42 30.15 -8.53 29.99
N VAL A 43 31.41 -8.24 29.82
CA VAL A 43 32.05 -8.03 28.51
C VAL A 43 33.37 -8.78 28.45
N THR A 44 33.79 -9.16 27.25
CA THR A 44 35.09 -9.79 27.00
C THR A 44 35.97 -8.85 26.19
N SER A 45 37.22 -8.71 26.57
CA SER A 45 38.22 -7.93 25.84
C SER A 45 38.66 -8.66 24.57
N ASP A 46 38.61 -8.00 23.44
CA ASP A 46 39.05 -8.56 22.13
C ASP A 46 40.56 -8.89 22.15
N ASN A 47 41.36 -8.17 22.94
CA ASN A 47 42.79 -8.32 22.93
C ASN A 47 43.29 -9.41 23.89
N THR A 48 42.65 -9.59 25.04
CA THR A 48 43.14 -10.46 26.12
C THR A 48 42.21 -11.62 26.41
N LEU A 49 41.00 -11.64 25.82
CA LEU A 49 39.90 -12.56 26.12
C LEU A 49 39.49 -12.56 27.61
N ALA A 50 39.97 -11.57 28.38
CA ALA A 50 39.61 -11.41 29.78
C ALA A 50 38.18 -10.87 29.90
N LYS A 51 37.43 -11.41 30.86
CA LYS A 51 36.09 -10.95 31.20
C LYS A 51 36.18 -9.78 32.22
N HIS A 52 35.36 -8.78 31.93
CA HIS A 52 35.21 -7.60 32.80
C HIS A 52 33.74 -7.38 33.10
N SER A 53 33.44 -6.86 34.28
CA SER A 53 32.09 -6.51 34.70
C SER A 53 31.96 -5.00 34.92
N PHE A 54 30.86 -4.45 34.41
CA PHE A 54 30.50 -3.05 34.60
C PHE A 54 29.14 -2.94 35.24
N ARG A 55 28.96 -1.92 36.08
CA ARG A 55 27.65 -1.62 36.70
C ARG A 55 26.64 -1.15 35.65
N SER A 56 25.36 -1.19 36.01
CA SER A 56 24.27 -0.71 35.17
C SER A 56 24.40 0.75 34.71
N ASP A 57 25.19 1.55 35.42
CA ASP A 57 25.51 2.95 35.09
C ASP A 57 26.81 3.10 34.27
N SER A 58 27.34 2.03 33.67
CA SER A 58 28.58 1.93 32.88
C SER A 58 29.88 2.27 33.65
N ARG A 59 29.85 2.27 34.96
CA ARG A 59 31.07 2.43 35.82
C ARG A 59 31.71 1.09 36.10
N TYR A 60 33.05 1.10 36.34
CA TYR A 60 33.76 -0.16 36.49
C TYR A 60 33.61 -0.73 37.91
N ASN A 61 33.96 0.03 38.94
CA ASN A 61 34.02 -0.50 40.31
C ASN A 61 33.14 0.25 41.32
N ARG A 62 33.14 1.59 41.36
CA ARG A 62 32.56 2.41 42.44
C ARG A 62 31.66 3.53 41.92
N HIS A 63 30.73 3.94 42.77
CA HIS A 63 29.97 5.17 42.56
C HIS A 63 30.92 6.39 42.59
N GLY A 64 30.77 7.29 41.64
CA GLY A 64 31.59 8.50 41.51
C GLY A 64 32.73 8.39 40.51
N GLU A 65 33.09 7.18 40.04
CA GLU A 65 34.05 7.02 38.95
C GLU A 65 33.48 7.47 37.60
N PRO A 66 34.34 7.86 36.63
CA PRO A 66 33.90 8.20 35.29
C PRO A 66 33.30 7.01 34.57
N LEU A 67 32.54 7.27 33.54
CA LEU A 67 31.99 6.24 32.66
C LEU A 67 33.12 5.50 31.94
N MET A 68 33.19 4.18 32.12
CA MET A 68 34.28 3.35 31.62
C MET A 68 33.83 2.32 30.58
N LEU A 69 32.52 2.14 30.39
CA LEU A 69 31.93 1.38 29.30
C LEU A 69 31.20 2.34 28.36
N LEU A 70 31.52 2.31 27.09
CA LEU A 70 30.97 3.17 26.04
C LEU A 70 30.52 2.34 24.85
N PRO A 71 29.53 2.80 24.07
CA PRO A 71 29.14 2.14 22.83
C PRO A 71 30.30 1.96 21.84
N SER A 72 31.12 3.02 21.66
CA SER A 72 32.38 2.95 20.90
C SER A 72 33.32 4.05 21.35
N LYS A 73 34.50 4.08 20.76
CA LYS A 73 35.46 5.18 21.01
C LYS A 73 34.88 6.53 20.55
N GLU A 74 34.16 6.52 19.43
CA GLU A 74 33.60 7.72 18.78
C GLU A 74 32.22 8.05 19.31
N MET A 75 31.39 7.03 19.59
CA MET A 75 30.06 7.16 20.18
C MET A 75 30.12 7.00 21.71
N ARG A 76 29.87 8.09 22.42
CA ARG A 76 29.87 8.10 23.90
C ARG A 76 28.48 8.26 24.50
N ASP A 77 27.48 8.45 23.66
CA ASP A 77 26.10 8.68 24.09
C ASP A 77 25.27 7.40 24.02
N TRP A 78 25.02 6.81 25.17
CA TRP A 78 24.22 5.61 25.31
C TRP A 78 22.76 5.82 24.88
N ARG A 79 22.20 7.05 24.98
CA ARG A 79 20.83 7.34 24.53
C ARG A 79 20.72 7.21 23.01
N LYS A 80 21.75 7.61 22.27
CA LYS A 80 21.78 7.43 20.80
C LYS A 80 22.01 5.97 20.43
N PHE A 81 22.94 5.29 21.12
CA PHE A 81 23.15 3.87 20.89
C PHE A 81 21.90 3.02 21.15
N ALA A 82 21.02 3.46 22.05
CA ALA A 82 19.75 2.81 22.36
C ALA A 82 18.69 2.91 21.24
N TRP A 83 18.93 3.68 20.18
CA TRP A 83 17.97 3.79 19.08
C TRP A 83 17.66 2.43 18.47
N LYS A 84 16.37 2.21 18.21
CA LYS A 84 15.82 0.97 17.64
C LYS A 84 15.13 1.26 16.32
N LYS A 85 15.04 0.27 15.46
CA LYS A 85 14.25 0.34 14.23
C LYS A 85 12.85 0.86 14.54
N GLY A 86 12.38 1.82 13.76
CA GLY A 86 11.10 2.49 13.98
C GLY A 86 11.15 3.74 14.86
N ASP A 87 12.28 4.01 15.57
CA ASP A 87 12.41 5.26 16.33
C ASP A 87 12.41 6.47 15.40
N VAL A 88 11.62 7.49 15.73
CA VAL A 88 11.61 8.75 14.97
C VAL A 88 12.71 9.67 15.52
N LEU A 89 13.59 10.08 14.63
CA LEU A 89 14.68 10.99 14.93
C LEU A 89 14.43 12.35 14.32
N ILE A 90 14.87 13.41 15.00
CA ILE A 90 14.74 14.79 14.54
C ILE A 90 16.07 15.54 14.62
N MET A 91 16.31 16.37 13.61
CA MET A 91 17.43 17.31 13.52
C MET A 91 17.01 18.53 12.71
N ASP A 92 17.04 19.72 13.30
CA ASP A 92 16.77 20.99 12.60
C ASP A 92 15.46 20.99 11.77
N GLY A 93 14.42 20.36 12.31
CA GLY A 93 13.12 20.23 11.64
C GLY A 93 13.00 19.03 10.68
N TYR A 94 14.10 18.41 10.28
CA TYR A 94 14.07 17.16 9.53
C TYR A 94 13.69 15.99 10.43
N ARG A 95 12.85 15.10 9.94
CA ARG A 95 12.39 13.91 10.63
C ARG A 95 12.68 12.68 9.80
N VAL A 96 13.23 11.64 10.44
CA VAL A 96 13.53 10.36 9.81
C VAL A 96 13.13 9.22 10.74
N VAL A 97 12.81 8.07 10.19
CA VAL A 97 12.58 6.85 10.96
C VAL A 97 13.82 5.99 10.88
N PHE A 98 14.42 5.72 12.03
CA PHE A 98 15.66 4.94 12.14
C PHE A 98 15.45 3.51 11.65
N ASP A 99 16.37 3.00 10.82
CA ASP A 99 16.40 1.61 10.38
C ASP A 99 17.48 0.82 11.12
N LYS A 100 18.74 1.16 10.88
CA LYS A 100 19.87 0.42 11.45
C LYS A 100 21.17 1.21 11.44
N TRP A 101 22.10 0.79 12.28
CA TRP A 101 23.48 1.24 12.25
C TRP A 101 24.19 0.74 10.99
N LEU A 102 25.07 1.58 10.43
CA LEU A 102 25.86 1.25 9.23
C LEU A 102 27.28 0.81 9.55
N ASN A 103 27.77 1.22 10.70
CA ASN A 103 29.13 0.94 11.12
C ASN A 103 29.22 0.56 12.60
N ASP A 104 30.30 -0.10 12.95
CA ASP A 104 30.56 -0.57 14.31
C ASP A 104 30.91 0.56 15.30
N ASP A 105 31.14 1.77 14.81
CA ASP A 105 31.39 2.96 15.64
C ASP A 105 30.10 3.66 16.06
N TYR A 106 28.94 3.24 15.48
CA TYR A 106 27.62 3.84 15.70
C TYR A 106 27.58 5.34 15.39
N THR A 107 28.43 5.78 14.47
CA THR A 107 28.48 7.19 14.02
C THR A 107 27.63 7.43 12.79
N ARG A 108 27.22 6.37 12.10
CA ARG A 108 26.43 6.43 10.88
C ARG A 108 25.27 5.45 10.91
N PHE A 109 24.13 5.87 10.34
CA PHE A 109 22.93 5.05 10.33
C PHE A 109 22.14 5.19 9.03
N ASN A 110 21.30 4.19 8.75
CA ASN A 110 20.26 4.26 7.75
C ASN A 110 18.95 4.69 8.39
N ALA A 111 18.17 5.43 7.64
CA ALA A 111 16.84 5.84 8.04
C ALA A 111 15.94 6.02 6.83
N VAL A 112 14.65 6.06 7.06
CA VAL A 112 13.63 6.37 6.07
C VAL A 112 13.20 7.81 6.27
N HIS A 113 13.30 8.61 5.24
CA HIS A 113 12.76 9.96 5.21
C HIS A 113 11.38 9.91 4.57
N LEU A 114 10.35 10.11 5.40
CA LEU A 114 8.99 10.29 4.94
C LEU A 114 8.73 11.78 4.80
N ILE A 115 8.64 12.25 3.56
CA ILE A 115 8.45 13.67 3.26
C ILE A 115 7.00 14.01 3.55
N THR A 116 6.79 14.74 4.64
CA THR A 116 5.52 15.44 4.88
C THR A 116 5.58 16.83 4.28
N SER A 117 4.47 17.33 3.77
CA SER A 117 4.34 18.59 3.05
C SER A 117 4.42 19.85 3.92
N ILE A 118 5.33 19.88 4.89
CA ILE A 118 5.63 21.11 5.62
C ILE A 118 6.73 21.85 4.86
N GLY A 119 6.32 22.60 3.82
CA GLY A 119 7.23 23.47 3.05
C GLY A 119 6.97 23.45 1.56
N GLY A 120 5.79 23.90 1.13
CA GLY A 120 5.42 24.37 -0.19
C GLY A 120 6.18 23.76 -1.38
N TYR A 121 5.55 22.88 -2.07
CA TYR A 121 5.68 22.39 -3.44
C TYR A 121 5.27 20.92 -3.51
N ILE A 122 3.99 20.62 -3.36
CA ILE A 122 3.49 19.29 -3.74
C ILE A 122 2.12 19.43 -4.40
N ASP A 123 2.17 19.49 -5.74
CA ASP A 123 0.99 19.30 -6.60
C ASP A 123 0.74 17.81 -6.94
N LYS A 124 1.26 16.90 -6.15
CA LYS A 124 0.99 15.45 -6.36
C LYS A 124 0.83 14.76 -5.01
N PRO A 125 -0.19 13.90 -4.88
CA PRO A 125 -0.33 13.08 -3.69
C PRO A 125 0.95 12.29 -3.46
N LEU A 126 1.34 12.14 -2.19
CA LEU A 126 2.52 11.41 -1.70
C LEU A 126 2.47 9.92 -2.08
N GLN A 127 2.43 9.62 -3.37
CA GLN A 127 2.62 8.28 -3.88
C GLN A 127 4.11 7.96 -3.84
N ASN A 128 4.49 7.12 -2.85
CA ASN A 128 5.75 6.38 -2.85
C ASN A 128 7.06 7.18 -2.90
N ARG A 129 7.22 8.24 -2.10
CA ARG A 129 8.55 8.76 -1.85
C ARG A 129 9.14 8.17 -0.56
N TYR A 130 9.22 6.85 -0.55
CA TYR A 130 10.17 6.11 0.24
C TYR A 130 11.55 6.40 -0.35
N SER A 131 12.34 7.18 0.34
CA SER A 131 13.75 7.32 0.00
C SER A 131 14.55 6.75 1.17
N PRO A 132 15.08 5.53 1.05
CA PRO A 132 16.10 5.07 1.98
C PRO A 132 17.30 5.98 1.79
N ILE A 133 17.47 6.92 2.69
CA ILE A 133 18.67 7.74 2.70
C ILE A 133 19.67 7.00 3.57
N SER A 134 20.74 6.54 2.94
CA SER A 134 21.85 5.93 3.60
C SER A 134 22.83 6.99 4.10
N ASN A 135 23.49 6.69 5.21
CA ASN A 135 24.67 7.41 5.65
C ASN A 135 24.45 8.73 6.41
N PHE A 136 23.41 8.78 7.24
CA PHE A 136 23.27 9.89 8.19
C PHE A 136 24.38 9.86 9.24
N ILE A 137 24.87 11.04 9.60
CA ILE A 137 25.82 11.21 10.70
C ILE A 137 25.05 11.51 11.98
N THR A 138 25.31 10.77 13.06
CA THR A 138 24.56 10.83 14.33
C THR A 138 24.64 12.15 15.09
N ARG A 139 25.58 13.04 14.76
CA ARG A 139 26.04 14.14 15.61
C ARG A 139 24.92 15.04 16.16
N ASN A 140 23.96 15.45 15.37
CA ASN A 140 22.92 16.41 15.77
C ASN A 140 21.52 15.81 15.87
N TRP A 141 21.39 14.51 15.69
CA TRP A 141 20.10 13.84 15.79
C TRP A 141 19.73 13.54 17.24
N ARG A 142 18.46 13.68 17.58
CA ARG A 142 17.88 13.18 18.82
C ARG A 142 16.65 12.34 18.52
N LYS A 143 16.35 11.41 19.41
CA LYS A 143 15.07 10.70 19.36
C LYS A 143 13.95 11.68 19.76
N MET A 144 12.83 11.61 19.06
CA MET A 144 11.61 12.33 19.45
C MET A 144 11.03 11.70 20.73
N THR A 145 10.39 12.51 21.54
CA THR A 145 9.60 12.03 22.66
C THR A 145 8.39 11.25 22.17
N ASP A 146 7.76 10.46 23.03
CA ASP A 146 6.57 9.68 22.65
C ASP A 146 5.42 10.61 22.19
N ALA A 147 5.26 11.78 22.82
CA ALA A 147 4.26 12.76 22.41
C ALA A 147 4.56 13.36 21.03
N GLU A 148 5.81 13.76 20.76
CA GLU A 148 6.25 14.25 19.44
C GLU A 148 6.09 13.17 18.37
N THR A 149 6.48 11.94 18.68
CA THR A 149 6.35 10.77 17.78
C THR A 149 4.91 10.51 17.43
N LYS A 150 4.00 10.54 18.40
CA LYS A 150 2.57 10.34 18.16
C LYS A 150 2.01 11.39 17.21
N ILE A 151 2.28 12.67 17.47
CA ILE A 151 1.84 13.77 16.59
C ILE A 151 2.35 13.57 15.17
N TYR A 152 3.61 13.17 15.01
CA TYR A 152 4.21 12.93 13.71
C TYR A 152 3.56 11.74 13.00
N MET A 153 3.36 10.61 13.68
CA MET A 153 2.72 9.43 13.10
C MET A 153 1.27 9.69 12.71
N ASP A 154 0.51 10.41 13.54
CA ASP A 154 -0.88 10.80 13.23
C ASP A 154 -0.93 11.74 12.00
N SER A 155 0.08 12.60 11.79
CA SER A 155 0.16 13.42 10.59
C SER A 155 0.50 12.60 9.34
N LEU A 156 1.42 11.64 9.46
CA LEU A 156 1.76 10.71 8.38
C LEU A 156 0.53 9.90 7.93
N GLU A 157 -0.19 9.33 8.88
CA GLU A 157 -1.40 8.53 8.59
C GLU A 157 -2.43 9.36 7.81
N ARG A 158 -2.66 10.61 8.23
CA ARG A 158 -3.58 11.52 7.52
C ARG A 158 -3.12 11.90 6.12
N GLU A 159 -1.83 12.19 5.95
CA GLU A 159 -1.26 12.65 4.68
C GLU A 159 -1.04 11.51 3.68
N CYS A 160 -0.65 10.34 4.17
CA CYS A 160 -0.35 9.17 3.32
C CYS A 160 -1.56 8.26 3.12
N GLY A 161 -2.63 8.43 3.92
CA GLY A 161 -3.81 7.56 3.89
C GLY A 161 -3.51 6.13 4.35
N GLY A 162 -2.50 5.94 5.19
CA GLY A 162 -2.09 4.63 5.70
C GLY A 162 -1.12 4.73 6.87
N LYS A 163 -0.95 3.64 7.60
CA LYS A 163 -0.05 3.56 8.75
C LYS A 163 1.35 3.13 8.35
N LEU A 164 2.36 3.68 9.03
CA LEU A 164 3.72 3.21 8.88
C LEU A 164 3.87 1.86 9.61
N ASN A 165 4.22 0.82 8.86
CA ASN A 165 4.67 -0.44 9.42
C ASN A 165 6.12 -0.27 9.91
N LEU A 166 6.36 -0.44 11.22
CA LEU A 166 7.68 -0.23 11.81
C LEU A 166 8.68 -1.36 11.52
N ASP A 167 8.20 -2.52 11.06
CA ASP A 167 9.06 -3.65 10.69
C ASP A 167 9.58 -3.52 9.26
N THR A 168 8.69 -3.15 8.32
CA THR A 168 9.05 -2.96 6.91
C THR A 168 9.50 -1.53 6.62
N LEU A 169 9.11 -0.56 7.45
CA LEU A 169 9.24 0.89 7.27
C LEU A 169 8.49 1.43 6.04
N GLU A 170 7.43 0.73 5.62
CA GLU A 170 6.58 1.10 4.50
C GLU A 170 5.21 1.58 4.98
N ILE A 171 4.55 2.42 4.18
CA ILE A 171 3.18 2.86 4.48
C ILE A 171 2.20 1.78 4.04
N GLU A 172 1.53 1.17 5.00
CA GLU A 172 0.43 0.24 4.78
C GLU A 172 -0.87 1.02 4.64
N LYS A 173 -1.37 1.11 3.42
CA LYS A 173 -2.70 1.66 3.18
C LYS A 173 -3.75 0.59 3.50
N PRO A 174 -4.82 0.94 4.22
CA PRO A 174 -5.94 0.03 4.37
C PRO A 174 -6.44 -0.32 2.97
N GLN A 175 -6.43 -1.59 2.64
CA GLN A 175 -7.08 -2.03 1.40
C GLN A 175 -8.59 -1.84 1.58
N PRO A 176 -9.26 -1.13 0.66
CA PRO A 176 -10.71 -1.02 0.73
C PRO A 176 -11.32 -2.42 0.64
N GLU A 177 -12.26 -2.72 1.54
CA GLU A 177 -13.08 -3.93 1.43
C GLU A 177 -14.07 -3.73 0.29
N PHE A 178 -13.78 -4.35 -0.84
CA PHE A 178 -14.68 -4.34 -1.98
C PHE A 178 -15.81 -5.37 -1.82
N LYS A 179 -17.01 -4.96 -2.17
CA LYS A 179 -18.22 -5.77 -2.09
C LYS A 179 -18.76 -6.10 -3.48
N ASP A 180 -19.59 -7.10 -3.52
CA ASP A 180 -20.33 -7.49 -4.71
C ASP A 180 -21.17 -6.31 -5.26
N GLY A 181 -20.93 -5.93 -6.51
CA GLY A 181 -21.53 -4.79 -7.19
C GLY A 181 -20.72 -3.51 -7.14
N ASP A 182 -19.64 -3.44 -6.36
CA ASP A 182 -18.77 -2.27 -6.32
C ASP A 182 -18.06 -2.05 -7.66
N ILE A 183 -17.87 -0.79 -8.01
CA ILE A 183 -17.13 -0.39 -9.21
C ILE A 183 -15.75 0.07 -8.80
N VAL A 184 -14.74 -0.62 -9.32
CA VAL A 184 -13.35 -0.41 -8.98
C VAL A 184 -12.48 -0.12 -10.19
N HIS A 185 -11.38 0.58 -9.95
CA HIS A 185 -10.39 0.93 -10.96
C HIS A 185 -9.01 0.37 -10.58
N ASP A 186 -8.38 -0.33 -11.52
CA ASP A 186 -7.00 -0.78 -11.40
C ASP A 186 -6.03 0.32 -11.88
N VAL A 187 -5.32 0.91 -10.95
CA VAL A 187 -4.44 2.07 -11.18
C VAL A 187 -3.29 1.75 -12.15
N HIS A 188 -2.80 0.51 -12.16
CA HIS A 188 -1.70 0.10 -13.03
C HIS A 188 -2.17 -0.38 -14.40
N GLY A 189 -3.27 -1.12 -14.44
CA GLY A 189 -3.85 -1.62 -15.67
C GLY A 189 -4.75 -0.62 -16.40
N TYR A 190 -5.09 0.50 -15.75
CA TYR A 190 -6.04 1.51 -16.26
C TYR A 190 -7.40 0.91 -16.67
N ASN A 191 -7.86 -0.08 -15.92
CA ASN A 191 -9.09 -0.83 -16.20
C ASN A 191 -10.13 -0.54 -15.13
N THR A 192 -11.40 -0.50 -15.51
CA THR A 192 -12.53 -0.31 -14.58
C THR A 192 -13.41 -1.54 -14.59
N TYR A 193 -13.81 -2.03 -13.41
CA TYR A 193 -14.54 -3.29 -13.26
C TYR A 193 -15.75 -3.17 -12.34
N ILE A 194 -16.81 -3.91 -12.63
CA ILE A 194 -17.90 -4.18 -11.69
C ILE A 194 -17.62 -5.52 -11.04
N ILE A 195 -17.34 -5.50 -9.73
CA ILE A 195 -16.93 -6.69 -8.97
C ILE A 195 -18.13 -7.59 -8.71
N LYS A 196 -17.94 -8.89 -8.92
CA LYS A 196 -18.82 -9.95 -8.45
C LYS A 196 -18.27 -10.62 -7.20
N GLU A 197 -16.99 -10.91 -7.19
CA GLU A 197 -16.28 -11.54 -6.09
C GLU A 197 -14.82 -11.08 -6.12
N PHE A 198 -14.29 -10.71 -4.96
CA PHE A 198 -12.91 -10.33 -4.80
C PHE A 198 -12.27 -11.06 -3.61
N ASN A 199 -11.12 -11.64 -3.86
CA ASN A 199 -10.18 -12.02 -2.81
C ASN A 199 -8.78 -11.53 -3.23
N ASN A 200 -7.85 -11.49 -2.30
CA ASN A 200 -6.52 -10.90 -2.54
C ASN A 200 -5.73 -11.49 -3.72
N LYS A 201 -6.22 -12.56 -4.35
CA LYS A 201 -5.57 -13.26 -5.47
C LYS A 201 -6.41 -13.31 -6.74
N HIS A 202 -7.73 -13.19 -6.60
CA HIS A 202 -8.66 -13.39 -7.71
C HIS A 202 -9.76 -12.34 -7.71
N ILE A 203 -10.11 -11.88 -8.89
CA ILE A 203 -11.27 -11.03 -9.11
C ILE A 203 -12.21 -11.74 -10.10
N LYS A 204 -13.49 -11.85 -9.74
CA LYS A 204 -14.58 -12.15 -10.68
C LYS A 204 -15.37 -10.88 -10.91
N ILE A 205 -15.77 -10.63 -12.12
CA ILE A 205 -16.49 -9.42 -12.50
C ILE A 205 -17.78 -9.73 -13.25
N TYR A 206 -18.68 -8.75 -13.21
CA TYR A 206 -19.86 -8.71 -14.10
C TYR A 206 -19.54 -8.08 -15.44
N ALA A 207 -18.75 -7.01 -15.44
CA ALA A 207 -18.26 -6.32 -16.62
C ALA A 207 -16.94 -5.59 -16.33
N GLY A 208 -16.17 -5.30 -17.37
CA GLY A 208 -14.96 -4.52 -17.27
C GLY A 208 -14.63 -3.76 -18.53
N LEU A 209 -14.15 -2.54 -18.38
CA LEU A 209 -13.62 -1.70 -19.43
C LEU A 209 -12.10 -1.71 -19.36
N THR A 210 -11.44 -2.14 -20.45
CA THR A 210 -9.98 -2.06 -20.57
C THR A 210 -9.62 -0.85 -21.44
N LYS A 211 -8.76 0.03 -20.92
CA LYS A 211 -8.38 1.25 -21.63
C LYS A 211 -7.63 0.96 -22.94
N GLN A 212 -6.91 -0.14 -23.00
CA GLN A 212 -6.08 -0.48 -24.16
C GLN A 212 -6.90 -0.94 -25.38
N TYR A 213 -8.07 -1.54 -25.16
CA TYR A 213 -8.84 -2.18 -26.24
C TYR A 213 -10.31 -1.71 -26.32
N GLY A 214 -10.77 -0.88 -25.39
CA GLY A 214 -12.18 -0.44 -25.32
C GLY A 214 -13.19 -1.58 -25.13
N ALA A 215 -12.71 -2.79 -24.99
CA ALA A 215 -13.55 -3.98 -24.95
C ALA A 215 -14.08 -4.24 -23.55
N ILE A 216 -15.35 -4.61 -23.43
CA ILE A 216 -15.96 -5.09 -22.22
C ILE A 216 -15.71 -6.60 -22.14
N SER A 217 -14.95 -7.02 -21.14
CA SER A 217 -14.68 -8.43 -20.90
C SER A 217 -15.55 -8.94 -19.76
N HIS A 218 -16.24 -10.07 -20.01
CA HIS A 218 -16.98 -10.77 -18.96
C HIS A 218 -16.12 -11.86 -18.27
N LYS A 219 -14.87 -12.00 -18.66
CA LYS A 219 -13.93 -12.95 -18.06
C LYS A 219 -12.64 -12.21 -17.76
N ILE A 220 -12.27 -12.18 -16.49
CA ILE A 220 -10.95 -11.71 -16.11
C ILE A 220 -10.13 -12.85 -15.62
N GLY A 221 -8.95 -12.90 -16.20
CA GLY A 221 -7.88 -13.73 -15.73
C GLY A 221 -7.29 -13.18 -14.42
N ILE A 222 -6.70 -14.05 -13.70
CA ILE A 222 -6.01 -13.86 -12.43
C ILE A 222 -4.81 -12.93 -12.65
N SER A 223 -4.68 -11.90 -11.81
CA SER A 223 -3.43 -11.18 -11.63
C SER A 223 -3.16 -11.05 -10.14
N GLU A 224 -1.99 -11.42 -9.70
CA GLU A 224 -1.60 -11.36 -8.28
C GLU A 224 -1.29 -9.93 -7.79
N ASN A 225 -1.30 -8.93 -8.70
CA ASN A 225 -0.85 -7.56 -8.43
C ASN A 225 -1.91 -6.50 -8.79
N PHE A 226 -3.15 -6.64 -8.30
CA PHE A 226 -4.14 -5.60 -8.45
C PHE A 226 -3.89 -4.45 -7.49
N HIS A 227 -3.86 -3.23 -8.03
CA HIS A 227 -3.87 -2.00 -7.25
C HIS A 227 -5.24 -1.32 -7.41
N LEU A 228 -6.24 -1.92 -6.75
CA LEU A 228 -7.63 -1.50 -6.88
C LEU A 228 -7.95 -0.36 -5.91
N ARG A 229 -8.75 0.58 -6.40
CA ARG A 229 -9.48 1.58 -5.61
C ARG A 229 -10.91 1.68 -6.12
N PHE A 230 -11.78 2.32 -5.35
CA PHE A 230 -13.09 2.68 -5.91
C PHE A 230 -12.91 3.57 -7.14
N ALA A 231 -13.72 3.31 -8.17
CA ALA A 231 -13.73 4.10 -9.40
C ALA A 231 -14.33 5.49 -9.12
N THR A 232 -13.76 6.53 -9.74
CA THR A 232 -14.36 7.87 -9.74
C THR A 232 -15.65 7.88 -10.55
N GLU A 233 -16.49 8.91 -10.37
CA GLU A 233 -17.71 9.07 -11.15
C GLU A 233 -17.44 9.09 -12.66
N GLU A 234 -16.34 9.73 -13.08
CA GLU A 234 -15.93 9.77 -14.49
C GLU A 234 -15.55 8.39 -15.03
N GLU A 235 -14.83 7.58 -14.24
CA GLU A 235 -14.45 6.22 -14.61
C GLU A 235 -15.66 5.28 -14.66
N GLN A 236 -16.60 5.45 -13.73
CA GLN A 236 -17.87 4.75 -13.75
C GLN A 236 -18.69 5.09 -15.00
N GLN A 237 -18.77 6.38 -15.33
CA GLN A 237 -19.49 6.83 -16.52
C GLN A 237 -18.89 6.26 -17.80
N GLN A 238 -17.56 6.25 -17.92
CA GLN A 238 -16.87 5.63 -19.07
C GLN A 238 -17.22 4.14 -19.23
N LEU A 239 -17.31 3.40 -18.12
CA LEU A 239 -17.73 2.00 -18.14
C LEU A 239 -19.19 1.86 -18.58
N PHE A 240 -20.09 2.72 -18.08
CA PHE A 240 -21.50 2.69 -18.45
C PHE A 240 -21.73 3.09 -19.91
N ASP A 241 -21.02 4.08 -20.42
CA ASP A 241 -21.06 4.46 -21.84
C ASP A 241 -20.57 3.32 -22.74
N ALA A 242 -19.53 2.62 -22.32
CA ALA A 242 -19.05 1.45 -23.05
C ALA A 242 -20.06 0.29 -23.05
N LEU A 243 -20.76 0.05 -21.93
CA LEU A 243 -21.88 -0.90 -21.89
C LEU A 243 -23.01 -0.48 -22.81
N ALA A 244 -23.38 0.80 -22.81
CA ALA A 244 -24.45 1.34 -23.64
C ALA A 244 -24.13 1.19 -25.14
N ASN A 245 -22.88 1.37 -25.55
CA ASN A 245 -22.40 1.14 -26.92
C ASN A 245 -22.57 -0.31 -27.38
N GLU A 246 -22.56 -1.27 -26.43
CA GLU A 246 -22.88 -2.69 -26.69
C GLU A 246 -24.38 -3.00 -26.52
N ASN A 247 -25.23 -1.97 -26.37
CA ASN A 247 -26.66 -2.10 -26.05
C ASN A 247 -26.91 -2.84 -24.72
N LYS A 248 -26.05 -2.61 -23.72
CA LYS A 248 -26.16 -3.18 -22.39
C LYS A 248 -26.18 -2.09 -21.32
N ALA A 249 -26.73 -2.42 -20.15
CA ALA A 249 -26.67 -1.58 -18.98
C ALA A 249 -26.37 -2.42 -17.71
N TRP A 250 -25.82 -1.78 -16.71
CA TRP A 250 -25.68 -2.37 -15.38
C TRP A 250 -26.96 -2.12 -14.57
N ASP A 251 -27.59 -3.18 -14.11
CA ASP A 251 -28.69 -3.14 -13.13
C ASP A 251 -28.11 -3.42 -11.73
N ALA A 252 -27.92 -2.36 -10.95
CA ALA A 252 -27.32 -2.45 -9.63
C ALA A 252 -28.23 -3.15 -8.59
N GLU A 253 -29.54 -3.15 -8.79
CA GLU A 253 -30.48 -3.81 -7.89
C GLU A 253 -30.48 -5.32 -8.11
N LYS A 254 -30.44 -5.75 -9.35
CA LYS A 254 -30.39 -7.17 -9.72
C LYS A 254 -28.98 -7.73 -9.75
N LYS A 255 -27.97 -6.86 -9.72
CA LYS A 255 -26.54 -7.19 -9.89
C LYS A 255 -26.29 -8.00 -11.15
N GLU A 256 -26.77 -7.50 -12.27
CA GLU A 256 -26.59 -8.13 -13.57
C GLU A 256 -26.40 -7.10 -14.69
N VAL A 257 -25.74 -7.52 -15.77
CA VAL A 257 -25.69 -6.76 -17.01
C VAL A 257 -26.87 -7.13 -17.85
N VAL A 258 -27.74 -6.18 -18.16
CA VAL A 258 -29.00 -6.36 -18.92
C VAL A 258 -28.87 -5.77 -20.32
N ASP A 259 -29.60 -6.34 -21.26
CA ASP A 259 -29.70 -5.79 -22.62
C ASP A 259 -30.58 -4.53 -22.62
N LEU A 260 -30.08 -3.43 -23.19
CA LEU A 260 -30.80 -2.17 -23.33
C LEU A 260 -31.84 -2.23 -24.45
N LYS A 261 -31.67 -3.15 -25.38
CA LYS A 261 -32.71 -3.31 -26.43
C LYS A 261 -33.96 -3.81 -25.75
N PRO A 262 -35.09 -3.07 -25.86
CA PRO A 262 -36.35 -3.67 -25.56
C PRO A 262 -36.43 -4.91 -26.46
N LYS A 263 -36.73 -6.08 -25.90
CA LYS A 263 -37.19 -7.20 -26.67
C LYS A 263 -38.49 -6.71 -27.37
N PHE A 264 -38.31 -6.17 -28.56
CA PHE A 264 -39.46 -5.89 -29.40
C PHE A 264 -40.04 -7.25 -29.77
N GLU A 265 -40.96 -7.74 -28.96
CA GLU A 265 -41.82 -8.84 -29.37
C GLU A 265 -42.88 -8.27 -30.27
N LEU A 266 -42.62 -8.31 -31.57
CA LEU A 266 -43.64 -8.04 -32.56
C LEU A 266 -44.78 -9.05 -32.39
N LYS A 267 -45.99 -8.54 -32.23
CA LYS A 267 -47.21 -9.34 -32.16
C LYS A 267 -47.86 -9.39 -33.54
N PRO A 268 -48.54 -10.48 -33.90
CA PRO A 268 -49.27 -10.54 -35.13
C PRO A 268 -50.15 -9.29 -35.31
N PHE A 269 -50.08 -8.71 -36.51
CA PHE A 269 -50.75 -7.47 -36.94
C PHE A 269 -50.16 -6.15 -36.38
N ASP A 270 -49.02 -6.17 -35.74
CA ASP A 270 -48.28 -4.93 -35.45
C ASP A 270 -47.90 -4.24 -36.77
N LYS A 271 -48.08 -2.92 -36.81
CA LYS A 271 -47.70 -2.11 -37.97
C LYS A 271 -46.17 -1.97 -38.00
N VAL A 272 -45.60 -2.37 -39.12
CA VAL A 272 -44.14 -2.31 -39.34
C VAL A 272 -43.85 -1.60 -40.67
N LEU A 273 -42.66 -1.06 -40.80
CA LEU A 273 -42.11 -0.59 -42.05
C LEU A 273 -41.13 -1.62 -42.59
N VAL A 274 -41.28 -1.99 -43.84
CA VAL A 274 -40.44 -2.99 -44.51
C VAL A 274 -39.79 -2.41 -45.75
N LYS A 275 -38.67 -2.99 -46.19
CA LYS A 275 -38.06 -2.66 -47.48
C LYS A 275 -37.38 -3.90 -48.06
N ASP A 276 -37.48 -4.07 -49.36
CA ASP A 276 -36.97 -5.26 -50.07
C ASP A 276 -35.44 -5.30 -50.19
N ASN A 277 -34.79 -4.14 -50.07
CA ASN A 277 -33.33 -4.05 -50.14
C ASN A 277 -32.80 -2.82 -49.39
N PRO A 278 -31.52 -2.73 -49.09
CA PRO A 278 -30.95 -1.60 -48.36
C PRO A 278 -31.18 -0.23 -48.97
N TYR A 279 -31.44 -0.15 -50.28
CA TYR A 279 -31.65 1.09 -51.03
C TYR A 279 -33.13 1.34 -51.39
N GLY A 280 -34.03 0.40 -51.03
CA GLY A 280 -35.45 0.53 -51.28
C GLY A 280 -36.17 1.53 -50.37
N SER A 281 -37.36 1.96 -50.77
CA SER A 281 -38.27 2.74 -49.94
C SER A 281 -38.91 1.89 -48.86
N TRP A 282 -39.15 2.53 -47.70
CA TRP A 282 -39.89 1.89 -46.64
C TRP A 282 -41.38 1.82 -46.94
N GLU A 283 -41.95 0.62 -46.88
CA GLU A 283 -43.37 0.36 -47.15
C GLU A 283 -44.07 -0.11 -45.87
N PRO A 284 -45.31 0.33 -45.60
CA PRO A 284 -46.09 -0.12 -44.48
C PRO A 284 -46.58 -1.56 -44.68
N ALA A 285 -46.37 -2.38 -43.66
CA ALA A 285 -46.82 -3.77 -43.63
C ALA A 285 -47.34 -4.16 -42.24
N LEU A 286 -47.94 -5.30 -42.11
CA LEU A 286 -48.35 -5.89 -40.85
C LEU A 286 -47.45 -7.09 -40.53
N PHE A 287 -46.86 -7.12 -39.35
CA PHE A 287 -46.11 -8.28 -38.90
C PHE A 287 -47.05 -9.48 -38.73
N TRP A 288 -46.64 -10.63 -39.22
CA TRP A 288 -47.42 -11.86 -39.06
C TRP A 288 -46.82 -12.80 -38.05
N LYS A 289 -45.58 -13.24 -38.27
CA LYS A 289 -44.88 -14.19 -37.38
C LYS A 289 -43.36 -14.18 -37.58
N LYS A 290 -42.63 -14.64 -36.57
CA LYS A 290 -41.24 -15.04 -36.73
C LYS A 290 -41.18 -16.44 -37.34
N VAL A 291 -40.29 -16.67 -38.27
CA VAL A 291 -40.11 -17.94 -38.96
C VAL A 291 -38.74 -18.49 -38.60
N ASP A 292 -38.70 -19.71 -38.10
CA ASP A 292 -37.45 -20.41 -37.82
C ASP A 292 -36.89 -21.00 -39.12
N VAL A 293 -36.44 -20.16 -40.02
CA VAL A 293 -35.78 -20.60 -41.26
C VAL A 293 -34.31 -20.19 -41.22
N ILE A 294 -33.49 -21.06 -41.80
CA ILE A 294 -32.00 -20.90 -41.87
C ILE A 294 -31.60 -19.70 -42.79
N ASP A 295 -32.55 -18.99 -43.35
CA ASP A 295 -32.32 -17.89 -44.27
C ASP A 295 -32.34 -16.50 -43.61
N LEU A 296 -31.74 -15.54 -44.31
CA LEU A 296 -31.47 -14.15 -43.91
C LEU A 296 -32.69 -13.32 -43.50
N HIS A 297 -33.91 -13.88 -43.57
CA HIS A 297 -35.17 -13.18 -43.34
C HIS A 297 -36.04 -13.88 -42.28
N PRO A 298 -35.82 -13.60 -40.99
CA PRO A 298 -36.51 -14.32 -39.92
C PRO A 298 -37.97 -13.86 -39.65
N TYR A 299 -38.47 -12.87 -40.38
CA TYR A 299 -39.79 -12.31 -40.14
C TYR A 299 -40.68 -12.40 -41.38
N MET A 300 -41.91 -12.79 -41.17
CA MET A 300 -42.94 -12.78 -42.20
C MET A 300 -43.89 -11.60 -41.96
N VAL A 301 -44.15 -10.82 -43.00
CA VAL A 301 -45.04 -9.66 -42.98
C VAL A 301 -46.07 -9.76 -44.09
N ILE A 302 -47.22 -9.12 -43.88
CA ILE A 302 -48.30 -9.01 -44.88
C ILE A 302 -48.37 -7.55 -45.28
N GLY A 303 -48.13 -7.24 -46.56
CA GLY A 303 -48.23 -5.89 -47.11
C GLY A 303 -48.81 -5.89 -48.50
N GLY A 304 -49.73 -5.00 -48.75
CA GLY A 304 -50.40 -4.89 -50.06
C GLY A 304 -50.98 -6.21 -50.58
N GLU A 305 -50.59 -6.57 -51.80
CA GLU A 305 -51.06 -7.82 -52.49
C GLU A 305 -50.07 -8.99 -52.29
N SER A 306 -49.03 -8.82 -51.51
CA SER A 306 -47.93 -9.80 -51.38
C SER A 306 -47.52 -10.06 -49.91
N THR A 307 -46.94 -11.24 -49.70
CA THR A 307 -46.30 -11.63 -48.40
C THR A 307 -44.80 -11.54 -48.59
N TYR A 308 -44.11 -10.79 -47.68
CA TYR A 308 -42.67 -10.60 -47.72
C TYR A 308 -41.99 -11.30 -46.55
N PHE A 309 -40.78 -11.73 -46.78
CA PHE A 309 -39.86 -12.21 -45.72
C PHE A 309 -38.82 -11.14 -45.47
N LEU A 310 -38.63 -10.78 -44.22
CA LEU A 310 -37.65 -9.79 -43.77
C LEU A 310 -36.53 -10.43 -42.98
#